data_d65a13dae1bdf427f5f34e7a042f6d41
#
_entry.id   d65a13dae1bdf427f5f34e7a042f6d41
#
_cell.length_a   1.000
_cell.length_b   1.000
_cell.length_c   1.000
_cell.angle_alpha   90.00
_cell.angle_beta   90.00
_cell.angle_gamma   90.00
#
_symmetry.space_group_name_H-M   'P 1'
#
loop_
_entity.id
_entity.type
_entity.pdbx_description
1 polymer ?
#
loop_
_entity_poly.entity_id
_entity_poly.type
_entity_poly.pdbx_seq_one_letter_code
_entity_poly.pdbx_strand_id
1 'polypeptide(L)'
;MEQAKRQKAKLFSFRYFFYDFIKITGALPGLIWLRPKWIYENKAARKRLRNGCIVISNHYSFFDPVYLMYAIWYRRHHFICGKEFFESKYKKWFRAFLCIPIDRDNFRMDSLRQITDELKSGSLITLFPEGHINDGSGQLAGFKSGMVLMALQGKAPIVPVYFKPKEHFYNRLRVAIGEPLDIISRYGSRPTFSQIEQIASELQAKEEALKTLVNKRR
;
A
#
# COMPACT_ATOMS: atom_id res chain seq x y z
N MET A 1 1.04 -26.90 16.89
CA MET A 1 1.03 -26.66 15.42
C MET A 1 -0.42 -26.44 14.99
N GLU A 2 -0.89 -25.24 15.16
CA GLU A 2 -2.26 -24.85 14.77
C GLU A 2 -2.17 -24.29 13.34
N GLN A 3 -2.61 -25.10 12.39
CA GLN A 3 -2.69 -24.70 10.98
C GLN A 3 -3.66 -23.53 10.91
N ALA A 4 -3.11 -22.33 10.67
CA ALA A 4 -3.92 -21.17 10.32
C ALA A 4 -4.83 -21.59 9.16
N LYS A 5 -6.12 -21.78 9.45
CA LYS A 5 -7.15 -21.99 8.43
C LYS A 5 -7.03 -20.82 7.46
N ARG A 6 -6.45 -21.08 6.28
CA ARG A 6 -6.51 -20.17 5.14
C ARG A 6 -7.99 -19.93 4.89
N GLN A 7 -8.48 -18.80 5.36
CA GLN A 7 -9.78 -18.33 4.95
C GLN A 7 -9.63 -18.02 3.45
N LYS A 8 -10.00 -19.01 2.61
CA LYS A 8 -10.15 -18.77 1.17
C LYS A 8 -11.05 -17.54 1.08
N ALA A 9 -10.49 -16.42 0.62
CA ALA A 9 -11.29 -15.24 0.37
C ALA A 9 -12.45 -15.70 -0.50
N LYS A 10 -13.67 -15.72 0.08
CA LYS A 10 -14.85 -16.09 -0.69
C LYS A 10 -14.90 -15.17 -1.89
N LEU A 11 -14.83 -15.73 -3.08
CA LEU A 11 -14.78 -14.97 -4.34
C LEU A 11 -15.94 -13.96 -4.43
N PHE A 12 -17.04 -14.26 -3.74
CA PHE A 12 -18.24 -13.45 -3.62
C PHE A 12 -18.61 -13.30 -2.15
N SER A 13 -18.06 -12.28 -1.48
CA SER A 13 -18.57 -11.81 -0.20
C SER A 13 -19.29 -10.50 -0.42
N PHE A 14 -20.51 -10.33 0.11
CA PHE A 14 -21.28 -9.09 0.05
C PHE A 14 -20.47 -7.88 0.58
N ARG A 15 -19.56 -8.11 1.54
CA ARG A 15 -18.62 -7.11 2.06
C ARG A 15 -17.75 -6.48 0.96
N TYR A 16 -17.37 -7.26 -0.07
CA TYR A 16 -16.46 -6.83 -1.13
C TYR A 16 -17.17 -6.53 -2.44
N PHE A 17 -18.48 -6.75 -2.52
CA PHE A 17 -19.26 -6.65 -3.75
C PHE A 17 -19.06 -5.30 -4.45
N PHE A 18 -19.20 -4.21 -3.71
CA PHE A 18 -19.07 -2.87 -4.27
C PHE A 18 -17.64 -2.59 -4.77
N TYR A 19 -16.63 -2.98 -3.98
CA TYR A 19 -15.22 -2.84 -4.38
C TYR A 19 -14.92 -3.63 -5.65
N ASP A 20 -15.32 -4.89 -5.70
CA ASP A 20 -15.09 -5.78 -6.84
C ASP A 20 -15.88 -5.31 -8.08
N PHE A 21 -17.10 -4.84 -7.89
CA PHE A 21 -17.92 -4.29 -8.97
C PHE A 21 -17.23 -3.10 -9.63
N ILE A 22 -16.81 -2.08 -8.86
CA ILE A 22 -16.11 -0.92 -9.40
C ILE A 22 -14.77 -1.32 -10.03
N LYS A 23 -14.06 -2.24 -9.40
CA LYS A 23 -12.78 -2.71 -9.92
C LYS A 23 -12.94 -3.44 -11.25
N ILE A 24 -13.95 -4.30 -11.40
CA ILE A 24 -14.20 -5.07 -12.62
C ILE A 24 -14.74 -4.17 -13.72
N THR A 25 -15.74 -3.33 -13.44
CA THR A 25 -16.32 -2.42 -14.44
C THR A 25 -15.34 -1.35 -14.89
N GLY A 26 -14.52 -0.84 -13.97
CA GLY A 26 -13.45 0.12 -14.27
C GLY A 26 -12.17 -0.51 -14.82
N ALA A 27 -12.03 -1.84 -14.80
CA ALA A 27 -10.76 -2.50 -15.17
C ALA A 27 -10.36 -2.23 -16.62
N LEU A 28 -11.28 -2.46 -17.56
CA LEU A 28 -10.99 -2.28 -18.98
C LEU A 28 -10.73 -0.81 -19.35
N PRO A 29 -11.62 0.14 -19.03
CA PRO A 29 -11.34 1.57 -19.26
C PRO A 29 -10.09 2.03 -18.53
N GLY A 30 -9.90 1.63 -17.28
CA GLY A 30 -8.73 2.01 -16.48
C GLY A 30 -7.42 1.47 -17.06
N LEU A 31 -7.35 0.23 -17.50
CA LEU A 31 -6.16 -0.34 -18.14
C LEU A 31 -5.86 0.31 -19.50
N ILE A 32 -6.89 0.61 -20.30
CA ILE A 32 -6.75 1.30 -21.58
C ILE A 32 -6.24 2.73 -21.35
N TRP A 33 -6.80 3.42 -20.37
CA TRP A 33 -6.41 4.81 -20.07
C TRP A 33 -5.06 4.92 -19.38
N LEU A 34 -4.78 4.08 -18.38
CA LEU A 34 -3.53 4.14 -17.61
C LEU A 34 -2.38 3.45 -18.35
N ARG A 35 -2.66 2.38 -19.11
CA ARG A 35 -1.66 1.56 -19.83
C ARG A 35 -0.42 1.28 -18.96
N PRO A 36 -0.57 0.68 -17.76
CA PRO A 36 0.49 0.60 -16.79
C PRO A 36 1.71 -0.14 -17.35
N LYS A 37 2.90 0.41 -17.09
CA LYS A 37 4.20 -0.21 -17.38
C LYS A 37 4.81 -0.62 -16.06
N TRP A 38 4.86 -1.94 -15.80
CA TRP A 38 5.46 -2.48 -14.59
C TRP A 38 6.97 -2.60 -14.73
N ILE A 39 7.68 -2.12 -13.73
CA ILE A 39 9.13 -2.19 -13.59
C ILE A 39 9.37 -2.89 -12.25
N TYR A 40 10.17 -3.94 -12.24
CA TYR A 40 10.48 -4.67 -11.02
C TYR A 40 11.95 -4.43 -10.67
N GLU A 41 12.23 -4.19 -9.39
CA GLU A 41 13.59 -3.99 -8.89
C GLU A 41 14.46 -5.21 -9.22
N ASN A 42 13.93 -6.41 -8.95
CA ASN A 42 14.62 -7.67 -9.18
C ASN A 42 13.62 -8.84 -9.37
N LYS A 43 14.13 -10.07 -9.45
CA LYS A 43 13.31 -11.29 -9.60
C LYS A 43 12.38 -11.54 -8.38
N ALA A 44 12.79 -11.16 -7.18
CA ALA A 44 11.97 -11.32 -5.97
C ALA A 44 10.76 -10.38 -5.98
N ALA A 45 10.95 -9.12 -6.39
CA ALA A 45 9.88 -8.14 -6.56
C ALA A 45 8.80 -8.56 -7.58
N ARG A 46 9.14 -9.43 -8.54
CA ARG A 46 8.21 -9.94 -9.56
C ARG A 46 7.25 -11.01 -9.04
N LYS A 47 7.53 -11.58 -7.86
CA LYS A 47 6.66 -12.62 -7.30
C LYS A 47 5.32 -12.02 -6.86
N ARG A 48 4.22 -12.72 -7.15
CA ARG A 48 2.90 -12.29 -6.70
C ARG A 48 2.79 -12.28 -5.18
N LEU A 49 2.27 -11.20 -4.63
CA LEU A 49 1.98 -11.05 -3.21
C LEU A 49 0.78 -11.93 -2.86
N ARG A 50 0.96 -12.97 -2.05
CA ARG A 50 -0.08 -13.96 -1.73
C ARG A 50 -0.62 -13.86 -0.31
N ASN A 51 0.24 -13.50 0.64
CA ASN A 51 -0.08 -13.39 2.06
C ASN A 51 -0.36 -11.94 2.45
N GLY A 52 -0.68 -11.70 3.72
CA GLY A 52 -0.77 -10.34 4.26
C GLY A 52 0.54 -9.59 4.02
N CYS A 53 0.43 -8.37 3.52
CA CYS A 53 1.58 -7.50 3.28
C CYS A 53 1.15 -6.04 3.34
N ILE A 54 2.10 -5.17 3.62
CA ILE A 54 1.92 -3.73 3.57
C ILE A 54 2.56 -3.21 2.29
N VAL A 55 1.79 -2.52 1.47
CA VAL A 55 2.29 -1.77 0.31
C VAL A 55 2.42 -0.31 0.73
N ILE A 56 3.60 0.24 0.55
CA ILE A 56 3.87 1.67 0.74
C ILE A 56 4.12 2.31 -0.62
N SER A 57 3.71 3.56 -0.79
CA SER A 57 3.90 4.29 -2.05
C SER A 57 3.92 5.80 -1.82
N ASN A 58 4.56 6.51 -2.73
CA ASN A 58 4.48 7.95 -2.86
C ASN A 58 3.04 8.45 -3.07
N HIS A 59 2.76 9.70 -2.68
CA HIS A 59 1.43 10.28 -2.72
C HIS A 59 1.43 11.63 -3.44
N TYR A 60 0.93 11.67 -4.68
CA TYR A 60 0.85 12.89 -5.49
C TYR A 60 -0.55 13.44 -5.64
N SER A 61 -1.58 12.59 -5.54
CA SER A 61 -2.95 13.02 -5.78
C SER A 61 -3.98 12.16 -5.06
N PHE A 62 -5.20 12.68 -4.94
CA PHE A 62 -6.35 11.94 -4.42
C PHE A 62 -6.64 10.64 -5.22
N PHE A 63 -6.22 10.55 -6.48
CA PHE A 63 -6.45 9.39 -7.34
C PHE A 63 -5.39 8.28 -7.22
N ASP A 64 -4.34 8.49 -6.43
CA ASP A 64 -3.26 7.50 -6.29
C ASP A 64 -3.73 6.13 -5.81
N PRO A 65 -4.72 6.00 -4.91
CA PRO A 65 -5.30 4.70 -4.57
C PRO A 65 -5.81 3.92 -5.79
N VAL A 66 -6.40 4.62 -6.76
CA VAL A 66 -6.88 4.01 -8.01
C VAL A 66 -5.71 3.49 -8.83
N TYR A 67 -4.61 4.25 -8.94
CA TYR A 67 -3.41 3.81 -9.65
C TYR A 67 -2.81 2.55 -9.04
N LEU A 68 -2.76 2.47 -7.70
CA LEU A 68 -2.28 1.29 -6.98
C LEU A 68 -3.21 0.08 -7.14
N MET A 69 -4.53 0.30 -7.18
CA MET A 69 -5.50 -0.77 -7.47
C MET A 69 -5.24 -1.43 -8.84
N TYR A 70 -4.79 -0.66 -9.84
CA TYR A 70 -4.42 -1.19 -11.15
C TYR A 70 -2.99 -1.73 -11.18
N ALA A 71 -2.09 -1.17 -10.40
CA ALA A 71 -0.71 -1.66 -10.30
C ALA A 71 -0.64 -3.07 -9.72
N ILE A 72 -1.42 -3.36 -8.69
CA ILE A 72 -1.52 -4.67 -8.04
C ILE A 72 -2.97 -5.17 -8.17
N TRP A 73 -3.46 -5.23 -9.38
CA TRP A 73 -4.88 -5.50 -9.73
C TRP A 73 -5.41 -6.84 -9.23
N TYR A 74 -4.54 -7.83 -9.00
CA TYR A 74 -4.91 -9.19 -8.56
C TYR A 74 -5.19 -9.30 -7.05
N ARG A 75 -5.07 -8.20 -6.28
CA ARG A 75 -5.36 -8.12 -4.84
C ARG A 75 -6.40 -7.05 -4.56
N ARG A 76 -7.15 -7.21 -3.46
CA ARG A 76 -7.96 -6.13 -2.87
C ARG A 76 -7.07 -5.32 -1.96
N HIS A 77 -7.11 -4.00 -2.11
CA HIS A 77 -6.36 -3.07 -1.28
C HIS A 77 -7.24 -2.60 -0.11
N HIS A 78 -6.71 -2.63 1.10
CA HIS A 78 -7.27 -1.95 2.26
C HIS A 78 -6.44 -0.69 2.46
N PHE A 79 -7.01 0.47 2.16
CA PHE A 79 -6.28 1.74 2.24
C PHE A 79 -6.33 2.30 3.65
N ILE A 80 -5.20 2.76 4.17
CA ILE A 80 -5.16 3.53 5.40
C ILE A 80 -5.43 5.00 5.06
N CYS A 81 -6.40 5.63 5.74
CA CYS A 81 -6.72 7.03 5.56
C CYS A 81 -7.04 7.72 6.90
N GLY A 82 -7.03 9.04 6.91
CA GLY A 82 -7.33 9.81 8.11
C GLY A 82 -8.77 9.61 8.59
N LYS A 83 -8.98 9.69 9.91
CA LYS A 83 -10.31 9.55 10.54
C LYS A 83 -11.32 10.58 10.05
N GLU A 84 -10.84 11.76 9.67
CA GLU A 84 -11.64 12.88 9.17
C GLU A 84 -12.53 12.51 7.97
N PHE A 85 -12.08 11.58 7.14
CA PHE A 85 -12.88 11.07 6.02
C PHE A 85 -14.06 10.23 6.48
N PHE A 86 -13.98 9.61 7.67
CA PHE A 86 -15.06 8.82 8.26
C PHE A 86 -16.04 9.65 9.08
N GLU A 87 -15.71 10.89 9.41
CA GLU A 87 -16.58 11.87 10.02
C GLU A 87 -17.40 12.64 8.97
N SER A 88 -17.01 12.54 7.69
CA SER A 88 -17.65 13.20 6.56
C SER A 88 -18.90 12.46 6.06
N LYS A 89 -19.71 13.14 5.23
CA LYS A 89 -20.84 12.53 4.51
C LYS A 89 -20.44 11.37 3.58
N TYR A 90 -19.17 11.28 3.26
CA TYR A 90 -18.61 10.26 2.37
C TYR A 90 -18.17 8.97 3.09
N LYS A 91 -18.37 8.84 4.41
CA LYS A 91 -17.93 7.68 5.22
C LYS A 91 -18.35 6.31 4.65
N LYS A 92 -19.56 6.23 4.04
CA LYS A 92 -20.05 4.98 3.43
C LYS A 92 -19.19 4.58 2.22
N TRP A 93 -18.72 5.53 1.43
CA TRP A 93 -17.85 5.31 0.29
C TRP A 93 -16.46 4.83 0.72
N PHE A 94 -15.85 5.48 1.73
CA PHE A 94 -14.56 5.05 2.26
C PHE A 94 -14.61 3.62 2.81
N ARG A 95 -15.69 3.26 3.52
CA ARG A 95 -15.92 1.87 3.97
C ARG A 95 -16.08 0.90 2.80
N ALA A 96 -16.82 1.28 1.77
CA ALA A 96 -17.03 0.46 0.58
C ALA A 96 -15.73 0.24 -0.21
N PHE A 97 -14.81 1.20 -0.18
CA PHE A 97 -13.45 1.07 -0.72
C PHE A 97 -12.44 0.43 0.24
N LEU A 98 -12.93 -0.24 1.29
CA LEU A 98 -12.09 -0.96 2.26
C LEU A 98 -11.07 -0.06 2.97
N CYS A 99 -11.39 1.21 3.16
CA CYS A 99 -10.52 2.11 3.89
C CYS A 99 -10.57 1.82 5.39
N ILE A 100 -9.43 1.91 6.05
CA ILE A 100 -9.26 1.77 7.50
C ILE A 100 -8.90 3.14 8.07
N PRO A 101 -9.72 3.70 8.98
CA PRO A 101 -9.44 5.00 9.56
C PRO A 101 -8.27 4.92 10.55
N ILE A 102 -7.38 5.91 10.48
CA ILE A 102 -6.39 6.14 11.53
C ILE A 102 -6.46 7.58 12.03
N ASP A 103 -6.23 7.75 13.32
CA ASP A 103 -5.92 9.04 13.90
C ASP A 103 -4.41 9.27 13.75
N ARG A 104 -4.02 10.31 13.00
CA ARG A 104 -2.61 10.58 12.69
C ARG A 104 -1.86 11.19 13.86
N ASP A 105 -2.58 11.88 14.73
CA ASP A 105 -2.03 12.59 15.90
C ASP A 105 -2.04 11.69 17.13
N ASN A 106 -3.07 10.85 17.27
CA ASN A 106 -3.22 9.87 18.32
C ASN A 106 -3.41 8.48 17.73
N PHE A 107 -2.31 7.82 17.39
CA PHE A 107 -2.36 6.47 16.83
C PHE A 107 -2.96 5.48 17.85
N ARG A 108 -4.26 5.21 17.72
CA ARG A 108 -5.02 4.40 18.66
C ARG A 108 -4.74 2.91 18.49
N MET A 109 -4.66 2.21 19.61
CA MET A 109 -4.47 0.77 19.64
C MET A 109 -5.55 -0.01 18.89
N ASP A 110 -6.78 0.50 18.83
CA ASP A 110 -7.89 -0.12 18.10
C ASP A 110 -7.62 -0.16 16.58
N SER A 111 -7.10 0.95 16.02
CA SER A 111 -6.75 1.00 14.60
C SER A 111 -5.59 0.05 14.28
N LEU A 112 -4.59 -0.01 15.15
CA LEU A 112 -3.46 -0.94 15.01
C LEU A 112 -3.93 -2.39 15.08
N ARG A 113 -4.87 -2.71 15.99
CA ARG A 113 -5.46 -4.04 16.11
C ARG A 113 -6.21 -4.43 14.85
N GLN A 114 -7.07 -3.54 14.33
CA GLN A 114 -7.80 -3.77 13.07
C GLN A 114 -6.86 -4.04 11.90
N ILE A 115 -5.80 -3.23 11.73
CA ILE A 115 -4.79 -3.41 10.69
C ILE A 115 -4.08 -4.76 10.85
N THR A 116 -3.70 -5.09 12.08
CA THR A 116 -3.02 -6.36 12.39
C THR A 116 -3.89 -7.57 12.08
N ASP A 117 -5.18 -7.52 12.39
CA ASP A 117 -6.12 -8.61 12.13
C ASP A 117 -6.34 -8.78 10.62
N GLU A 118 -6.45 -7.69 9.87
CA GLU A 118 -6.51 -7.75 8.40
C GLU A 118 -5.22 -8.35 7.80
N LEU A 119 -4.04 -7.95 8.27
CA LEU A 119 -2.77 -8.52 7.82
C LEU A 119 -2.68 -10.02 8.11
N LYS A 120 -3.08 -10.46 9.32
CA LYS A 120 -3.11 -11.88 9.70
C LYS A 120 -4.12 -12.69 8.89
N SER A 121 -5.22 -12.07 8.45
CA SER A 121 -6.20 -12.70 7.55
C SER A 121 -5.69 -12.85 6.12
N GLY A 122 -4.52 -12.29 5.81
CA GLY A 122 -3.91 -12.34 4.49
C GLY A 122 -4.25 -11.13 3.62
N SER A 123 -4.85 -10.07 4.17
CA SER A 123 -5.20 -8.85 3.43
C SER A 123 -3.95 -8.05 3.02
N LEU A 124 -4.07 -7.29 1.93
CA LEU A 124 -3.07 -6.32 1.51
C LEU A 124 -3.47 -4.95 2.05
N ILE A 125 -2.65 -4.39 2.91
CA ILE A 125 -2.80 -3.04 3.44
C ILE A 125 -1.98 -2.08 2.57
N THR A 126 -2.55 -0.94 2.21
CA THR A 126 -1.87 0.08 1.42
C THR A 126 -1.89 1.40 2.16
N LEU A 127 -0.75 2.02 2.27
CA LEU A 127 -0.59 3.32 2.90
C LEU A 127 0.43 4.21 2.18
N PHE A 128 0.29 5.49 2.40
CA PHE A 128 1.21 6.52 1.94
C PHE A 128 2.01 7.00 3.15
N PRO A 129 3.30 6.62 3.27
CA PRO A 129 4.08 6.83 4.49
C PRO A 129 4.38 8.30 4.77
N GLU A 130 4.29 9.16 3.76
CA GLU A 130 4.42 10.62 3.88
C GLU A 130 3.29 11.23 4.73
N GLY A 131 2.11 10.60 4.74
CA GLY A 131 0.95 11.03 5.52
C GLY A 131 0.20 12.25 4.96
N HIS A 132 0.64 12.81 3.85
CA HIS A 132 -0.01 13.91 3.12
C HIS A 132 0.26 13.79 1.61
N ILE A 133 -0.50 14.51 0.82
CA ILE A 133 -0.26 14.61 -0.62
C ILE A 133 0.98 15.50 -0.82
N ASN A 134 1.93 15.04 -1.63
CA ASN A 134 3.15 15.76 -1.95
C ASN A 134 2.82 17.09 -2.64
N ASP A 135 3.57 18.13 -2.29
CA ASP A 135 3.40 19.50 -2.79
C ASP A 135 3.81 19.72 -4.27
N GLY A 136 4.22 18.65 -4.94
CA GLY A 136 4.72 18.71 -6.33
C GLY A 136 6.22 18.99 -6.45
N SER A 137 6.95 19.16 -5.35
CA SER A 137 8.42 19.33 -5.37
C SER A 137 9.16 18.12 -5.94
N GLY A 138 8.47 16.98 -5.99
CA GLY A 138 9.04 15.72 -6.41
C GLY A 138 9.99 15.09 -5.38
N GLN A 139 10.17 15.71 -4.23
CA GLN A 139 10.91 15.12 -3.11
C GLN A 139 9.96 14.26 -2.26
N LEU A 140 10.41 13.10 -1.82
CA LEU A 140 9.65 12.31 -0.85
C LEU A 140 9.78 12.96 0.52
N ALA A 141 8.65 13.17 1.19
CA ALA A 141 8.66 13.61 2.58
C ALA A 141 9.16 12.49 3.51
N GLY A 142 9.55 12.85 4.73
CA GLY A 142 10.02 11.89 5.72
C GLY A 142 8.97 10.83 6.03
N PHE A 143 9.37 9.57 6.02
CA PHE A 143 8.47 8.45 6.26
C PHE A 143 8.14 8.31 7.75
N LYS A 144 6.85 8.19 8.06
CA LYS A 144 6.39 7.93 9.43
C LYS A 144 6.68 6.48 9.81
N SER A 145 7.29 6.27 10.97
CA SER A 145 7.69 4.96 11.49
C SER A 145 6.52 4.04 11.88
N GLY A 146 5.29 4.55 11.97
CA GLY A 146 4.10 3.77 12.32
C GLY A 146 3.86 2.54 11.43
N MET A 147 4.26 2.60 10.15
CA MET A 147 4.16 1.45 9.24
C MET A 147 5.03 0.27 9.68
N VAL A 148 6.17 0.54 10.32
CA VAL A 148 7.08 -0.49 10.84
C VAL A 148 6.41 -1.24 11.99
N LEU A 149 5.73 -0.53 12.89
CA LEU A 149 4.97 -1.13 14.00
C LEU A 149 3.82 -2.01 13.49
N MET A 150 3.10 -1.56 12.46
CA MET A 150 2.04 -2.35 11.79
C MET A 150 2.61 -3.64 11.20
N ALA A 151 3.76 -3.56 10.52
CA ALA A 151 4.43 -4.72 9.92
C ALA A 151 4.90 -5.72 10.96
N LEU A 152 5.51 -5.25 12.06
CA LEU A 152 5.97 -6.09 13.16
C LEU A 152 4.79 -6.83 13.83
N GLN A 153 3.73 -6.13 14.18
CA GLN A 153 2.57 -6.75 14.83
C GLN A 153 1.77 -7.65 13.89
N GLY A 154 1.66 -7.27 12.63
CA GLY A 154 1.01 -8.08 11.60
C GLY A 154 1.85 -9.25 11.09
N LYS A 155 3.14 -9.31 11.46
CA LYS A 155 4.13 -10.25 10.91
C LYS A 155 4.10 -10.27 9.39
N ALA A 156 4.06 -9.09 8.79
CA ALA A 156 3.86 -8.90 7.36
C ALA A 156 5.03 -8.13 6.75
N PRO A 157 5.49 -8.52 5.54
CA PRO A 157 6.53 -7.77 4.84
C PRO A 157 5.99 -6.42 4.35
N ILE A 158 6.90 -5.45 4.21
CA ILE A 158 6.63 -4.16 3.56
C ILE A 158 7.13 -4.21 2.13
N VAL A 159 6.30 -3.79 1.19
CA VAL A 159 6.60 -3.75 -0.24
C VAL A 159 6.62 -2.29 -0.70
N PRO A 160 7.78 -1.72 -1.00
CA PRO A 160 7.86 -0.37 -1.53
C PRO A 160 7.41 -0.37 -2.99
N VAL A 161 6.58 0.60 -3.35
CA VAL A 161 6.09 0.84 -4.71
C VAL A 161 6.24 2.31 -5.02
N TYR A 162 6.81 2.62 -6.16
CA TYR A 162 6.86 3.99 -6.65
C TYR A 162 6.11 4.07 -7.98
N PHE A 163 5.23 5.03 -8.12
CA PHE A 163 4.64 5.31 -9.42
C PHE A 163 4.92 6.76 -9.84
N LYS A 164 5.17 6.93 -11.14
CA LYS A 164 5.28 8.23 -11.77
C LYS A 164 3.93 8.58 -12.37
N PRO A 165 3.28 9.67 -11.93
CA PRO A 165 2.05 10.15 -12.52
C PRO A 165 2.19 10.39 -14.02
N LYS A 166 1.07 10.33 -14.72
CA LYS A 166 1.03 10.71 -16.14
C LYS A 166 1.11 12.23 -16.26
N GLU A 167 2.13 12.71 -16.94
CA GLU A 167 2.25 14.13 -17.26
C GLU A 167 1.23 14.54 -18.34
N HIS A 168 0.91 13.60 -19.26
CA HIS A 168 -0.06 13.80 -20.34
C HIS A 168 -0.94 12.56 -20.50
N PHE A 169 -2.14 12.73 -21.08
CA PHE A 169 -3.11 11.63 -21.26
C PHE A 169 -2.57 10.46 -22.10
N TYR A 170 -1.68 10.73 -23.07
CA TYR A 170 -1.04 9.71 -23.91
C TYR A 170 0.13 8.99 -23.22
N ASN A 171 0.62 9.50 -22.10
CA ASN A 171 1.69 8.85 -21.35
C ASN A 171 1.19 7.59 -20.66
N ARG A 172 2.10 6.66 -20.39
CA ARG A 172 1.80 5.45 -19.61
C ARG A 172 2.03 5.71 -18.14
N LEU A 173 1.18 5.12 -17.30
CA LEU A 173 1.46 5.02 -15.87
C LEU A 173 2.66 4.09 -15.67
N ARG A 174 3.75 4.60 -15.09
CA ARG A 174 4.94 3.80 -14.78
C ARG A 174 4.92 3.44 -13.31
N VAL A 175 5.03 2.15 -13.02
CA VAL A 175 4.99 1.63 -11.65
C VAL A 175 6.23 0.78 -11.42
N ALA A 176 7.07 1.17 -10.47
CA ALA A 176 8.16 0.35 -9.98
C ALA A 176 7.74 -0.36 -8.70
N ILE A 177 8.01 -1.66 -8.64
CA ILE A 177 7.73 -2.51 -7.49
C ILE A 177 9.06 -3.01 -6.94
N GLY A 178 9.32 -2.72 -5.67
CA GLY A 178 10.50 -3.14 -4.96
C GLY A 178 10.38 -4.52 -4.34
N GLU A 179 11.51 -5.04 -3.90
CA GLU A 179 11.56 -6.30 -3.17
C GLU A 179 10.87 -6.17 -1.82
N PRO A 180 10.00 -7.15 -1.45
CA PRO A 180 9.39 -7.17 -0.12
C PRO A 180 10.46 -7.23 0.98
N LEU A 181 10.38 -6.33 1.95
CA LEU A 181 11.23 -6.29 3.13
C LEU A 181 10.55 -7.01 4.29
N ASP A 182 11.08 -8.16 4.68
CA ASP A 182 10.66 -8.84 5.92
C ASP A 182 11.47 -8.29 7.10
N ILE A 183 10.80 -7.42 7.88
CA ILE A 183 11.44 -6.72 9.01
C ILE A 183 11.85 -7.72 10.10
N ILE A 184 11.00 -8.71 10.39
CA ILE A 184 11.25 -9.66 11.48
C ILE A 184 12.46 -10.53 11.18
N SER A 185 12.58 -11.02 9.94
CA SER A 185 13.73 -11.81 9.51
C SER A 185 15.04 -11.03 9.55
N ARG A 186 14.97 -9.72 9.33
CA ARG A 186 16.18 -8.87 9.21
C ARG A 186 16.59 -8.19 10.51
N TYR A 187 15.60 -7.73 11.31
CA TYR A 187 15.84 -6.92 12.51
C TYR A 187 15.33 -7.57 13.80
N GLY A 188 14.74 -8.77 13.71
CA GLY A 188 14.12 -9.43 14.84
C GLY A 188 12.70 -8.94 15.14
N SER A 189 12.07 -9.57 16.12
CA SER A 189 10.67 -9.28 16.49
C SER A 189 10.50 -8.07 17.43
N ARG A 190 11.57 -7.55 17.99
CA ARG A 190 11.55 -6.45 18.96
C ARG A 190 12.69 -5.45 18.68
N PRO A 191 12.67 -4.75 17.55
CA PRO A 191 13.66 -3.72 17.28
C PRO A 191 13.52 -2.56 18.28
N THR A 192 14.64 -1.90 18.58
CA THR A 192 14.66 -0.68 19.39
C THR A 192 14.01 0.47 18.63
N PHE A 193 13.68 1.56 19.34
CA PHE A 193 13.11 2.77 18.70
C PHE A 193 14.03 3.31 17.59
N SER A 194 15.35 3.39 17.84
CA SER A 194 16.33 3.82 16.85
C SER A 194 16.34 2.90 15.61
N GLN A 195 16.21 1.59 15.80
CA GLN A 195 16.11 0.64 14.67
C GLN A 195 14.82 0.84 13.88
N ILE A 196 13.70 1.16 14.54
CA ILE A 196 12.43 1.45 13.86
C ILE A 196 12.56 2.68 12.95
N GLU A 197 13.22 3.75 13.41
CA GLU A 197 13.50 4.93 12.61
C GLU A 197 14.47 4.63 11.45
N GLN A 198 15.51 3.83 11.72
CA GLN A 198 16.44 3.37 10.70
C GLN A 198 15.73 2.57 9.60
N ILE A 199 14.79 1.67 9.96
CA ILE A 199 13.99 0.90 9.01
C ILE A 199 13.12 1.83 8.15
N ALA A 200 12.50 2.85 8.75
CA ALA A 200 11.70 3.83 8.01
C ALA A 200 12.57 4.61 7.01
N SER A 201 13.76 5.02 7.40
CA SER A 201 14.72 5.70 6.53
C SER A 201 15.23 4.78 5.40
N GLU A 202 15.45 3.48 5.68
CA GLU A 202 15.81 2.50 4.65
C GLU A 202 14.68 2.32 3.63
N LEU A 203 13.43 2.25 4.08
CA LEU A 203 12.27 2.14 3.18
C LEU A 203 12.13 3.39 2.30
N GLN A 204 12.40 4.57 2.84
CA GLN A 204 12.43 5.82 2.07
C GLN A 204 13.53 5.79 1.00
N ALA A 205 14.74 5.38 1.36
CA ALA A 205 15.84 5.23 0.42
C ALA A 205 15.54 4.21 -0.70
N LYS A 206 14.87 3.10 -0.36
CA LYS A 206 14.40 2.13 -1.36
C LYS A 206 13.38 2.76 -2.32
N GLU A 207 12.46 3.55 -1.85
CA GLU A 207 11.48 4.21 -2.71
C GLU A 207 12.13 5.26 -3.62
N GLU A 208 13.12 6.02 -3.15
CA GLU A 208 13.95 6.91 -3.99
C GLU A 208 14.74 6.13 -5.07
N ALA A 209 15.24 4.95 -4.73
CA ALA A 209 15.88 4.09 -5.72
C ALA A 209 14.88 3.62 -6.80
N LEU A 210 13.65 3.28 -6.41
CA LEU A 210 12.58 2.93 -7.37
C LEU A 210 12.19 4.12 -8.26
N LYS A 211 12.14 5.34 -7.72
CA LYS A 211 11.93 6.58 -8.48
C LYS A 211 13.01 6.76 -9.55
N THR A 212 14.27 6.54 -9.17
CA THR A 212 15.40 6.59 -10.09
C THR A 212 15.25 5.52 -11.19
N LEU A 213 14.83 4.30 -10.83
CA LEU A 213 14.60 3.20 -11.77
C LEU A 213 13.50 3.51 -12.78
N VAL A 214 12.40 4.14 -12.33
CA VAL A 214 11.29 4.58 -13.20
C VAL A 214 11.75 5.64 -14.20
N ASN A 215 12.60 6.56 -13.77
CA ASN A 215 13.07 7.67 -14.61
C ASN A 215 14.10 7.22 -15.65
N LYS A 216 14.97 6.25 -15.33
CA LYS A 216 15.99 5.71 -16.24
C LYS A 216 15.42 4.85 -17.37
N ARG A 217 14.31 4.13 -17.16
CA ARG A 217 13.70 3.27 -18.17
C ARG A 217 12.64 4.04 -18.97
N ARG A 218 13.10 4.97 -19.81
CA ARG A 218 12.26 5.65 -20.82
C ARG A 218 11.66 4.68 -21.83
#